data_4473dc9d293873cba6f943a22439b53a
#
_entry.id   4473dc9d293873cba6f943a22439b53a
#
_cell.length_a   1.000
_cell.length_b   1.000
_cell.length_c   1.000
_cell.angle_alpha   90.00
_cell.angle_beta   90.00
_cell.angle_gamma   90.00
#
_symmetry.space_group_name_H-M   'P 1'
#
loop_
_entity.id
_entity.type
_entity.pdbx_description
1 polymer ?
#
loop_
_entity_poly.entity_id
_entity_poly.type
_entity_poly.pdbx_seq_one_letter_code
_entity_poly.pdbx_strand_id
1 'polypeptide(L)'
;PKPRVGLLSIGEEEGKGNHLVKEATPLFKGSKLNYFGNVEGKEVIGGKVDVAVTDGFVGNVMLKTSEAVAKLIVDKIKSAIKNGGPLALIGGALVKPALNQIKKLLDPSEEGAAPLLGVNGLVFIGHGRSDAFAIKNAVRVAKNAVDANVLDAIKSAIEESLKK
;
A
#
# COMPACT_ATOMS: atom_id res chain seq x y z
N PRO A 1 -14.31 7.20 -10.96
CA PRO A 1 -14.13 5.77 -10.62
C PRO A 1 -14.71 5.51 -9.23
N LYS A 2 -15.24 4.30 -9.01
CA LYS A 2 -15.67 3.85 -7.67
C LYS A 2 -14.67 2.79 -7.20
N PRO A 3 -13.63 3.16 -6.44
CA PRO A 3 -12.63 2.21 -5.96
C PRO A 3 -13.28 1.13 -5.08
N ARG A 4 -12.81 -0.10 -5.20
CA ARG A 4 -13.22 -1.21 -4.33
C ARG A 4 -12.53 -1.05 -2.99
N VAL A 5 -13.30 -0.94 -1.91
CA VAL A 5 -12.79 -0.73 -0.56
C VAL A 5 -12.95 -2.00 0.24
N GLY A 6 -11.85 -2.58 0.72
CA GLY A 6 -11.83 -3.75 1.60
C GLY A 6 -11.42 -3.39 3.02
N LEU A 7 -11.90 -4.14 4.00
CA LEU A 7 -11.48 -4.05 5.39
C LEU A 7 -10.52 -5.21 5.69
N LEU A 8 -9.27 -4.89 6.03
CA LEU A 8 -8.26 -5.91 6.30
C LEU A 8 -8.64 -6.75 7.52
N SER A 9 -8.67 -8.06 7.32
CA SER A 9 -9.08 -9.04 8.32
C SER A 9 -8.24 -10.33 8.20
N ILE A 10 -8.51 -11.29 9.06
CA ILE A 10 -7.91 -12.63 9.07
C ILE A 10 -8.69 -13.67 8.25
N GLY A 11 -9.75 -13.24 7.56
CA GLY A 11 -10.61 -14.09 6.74
C GLY A 11 -11.65 -13.23 6.03
N GLU A 12 -12.14 -13.71 4.89
CA GLU A 12 -13.11 -13.02 4.03
C GLU A 12 -14.53 -13.03 4.62
N GLU A 13 -14.83 -14.01 5.49
CA GLU A 13 -16.19 -14.23 6.00
C GLU A 13 -16.62 -13.11 6.96
N GLU A 14 -17.91 -12.79 6.94
CA GLU A 14 -18.51 -11.93 7.93
C GLU A 14 -18.32 -12.48 9.34
N GLY A 15 -17.94 -11.59 10.27
CA GLY A 15 -17.69 -11.98 11.66
C GLY A 15 -16.25 -12.41 11.96
N LYS A 16 -15.40 -12.61 10.94
CA LYS A 16 -13.95 -12.74 11.13
C LYS A 16 -13.32 -11.38 11.48
N GLY A 17 -12.17 -11.46 12.13
CA GLY A 17 -11.40 -10.29 12.55
C GLY A 17 -11.53 -9.99 14.03
N ASN A 18 -10.77 -8.99 14.46
CA ASN A 18 -10.79 -8.49 15.82
C ASN A 18 -12.05 -7.64 16.09
N HIS A 19 -12.17 -7.11 17.31
CA HIS A 19 -13.32 -6.29 17.71
C HIS A 19 -13.50 -5.06 16.81
N LEU A 20 -12.40 -4.37 16.48
CA LEU A 20 -12.43 -3.18 15.62
C LEU A 20 -12.98 -3.47 14.21
N VAL A 21 -12.55 -4.59 13.61
CA VAL A 21 -13.05 -5.02 12.29
C VAL A 21 -14.55 -5.30 12.34
N LYS A 22 -15.02 -5.98 13.42
CA LYS A 22 -16.44 -6.30 13.60
C LYS A 22 -17.31 -5.06 13.81
N GLU A 23 -16.82 -4.07 14.50
CA GLU A 23 -17.52 -2.79 14.70
C GLU A 23 -17.50 -1.93 13.43
N ALA A 24 -16.40 -1.91 12.70
CA ALA A 24 -16.29 -1.14 11.46
C ALA A 24 -17.15 -1.70 10.32
N THR A 25 -17.30 -3.02 10.20
CA THR A 25 -18.02 -3.69 9.11
C THR A 25 -19.43 -3.12 8.86
N PRO A 26 -20.31 -2.96 9.87
CA PRO A 26 -21.64 -2.38 9.62
C PRO A 26 -21.59 -0.92 9.19
N LEU A 27 -20.60 -0.15 9.62
CA LEU A 27 -20.41 1.24 9.20
C LEU A 27 -20.03 1.32 7.72
N PHE A 28 -19.12 0.45 7.25
CA PHE A 28 -18.77 0.35 5.84
C PHE A 28 -19.94 -0.08 4.97
N LYS A 29 -20.71 -1.08 5.41
CA LYS A 29 -21.91 -1.54 4.71
C LYS A 29 -23.00 -0.46 4.59
N GLY A 30 -23.15 0.37 5.63
CA GLY A 30 -24.11 1.48 5.64
C GLY A 30 -23.61 2.73 4.90
N SER A 31 -22.36 2.76 4.44
CA SER A 31 -21.78 3.90 3.73
C SER A 31 -22.10 3.89 2.24
N LYS A 32 -21.78 5.00 1.55
CA LYS A 32 -21.86 5.09 0.07
C LYS A 32 -20.63 4.51 -0.65
N LEU A 33 -19.68 3.97 0.09
CA LEU A 33 -18.46 3.38 -0.47
C LEU A 33 -18.78 2.11 -1.27
N ASN A 34 -17.98 1.81 -2.27
CA ASN A 34 -18.00 0.52 -2.96
C ASN A 34 -17.31 -0.54 -2.08
N TYR A 35 -17.98 -0.86 -0.96
CA TYR A 35 -17.45 -1.78 0.04
C TYR A 35 -17.47 -3.20 -0.50
N PHE A 36 -16.29 -3.79 -0.60
CA PHE A 36 -16.08 -5.15 -1.10
C PHE A 36 -16.32 -6.22 -0.04
N GLY A 37 -16.03 -5.89 1.22
CA GLY A 37 -16.07 -6.82 2.34
C GLY A 37 -14.73 -6.94 3.06
N ASN A 38 -14.59 -7.97 3.89
CA ASN A 38 -13.32 -8.32 4.51
C ASN A 38 -12.35 -8.86 3.45
N VAL A 39 -11.08 -8.52 3.59
CA VAL A 39 -9.98 -8.97 2.72
C VAL A 39 -8.80 -9.43 3.56
N GLU A 40 -8.11 -10.46 3.09
CA GLU A 40 -6.87 -10.93 3.67
C GLU A 40 -5.65 -10.26 3.02
N GLY A 41 -4.47 -10.37 3.66
CA GLY A 41 -3.23 -9.81 3.12
C GLY A 41 -2.90 -10.28 1.71
N LYS A 42 -3.21 -11.55 1.36
CA LYS A 42 -3.02 -12.09 0.00
C LYS A 42 -3.83 -11.34 -1.06
N GLU A 43 -5.02 -10.88 -0.69
CA GLU A 43 -5.94 -10.21 -1.60
C GLU A 43 -5.59 -8.74 -1.77
N VAL A 44 -5.09 -8.11 -0.69
CA VAL A 44 -4.55 -6.75 -0.75
C VAL A 44 -3.34 -6.71 -1.68
N ILE A 45 -2.37 -7.62 -1.49
CA ILE A 45 -1.17 -7.70 -2.34
C ILE A 45 -1.54 -8.11 -3.77
N GLY A 46 -2.54 -8.99 -3.93
CA GLY A 46 -3.04 -9.45 -5.23
C GLY A 46 -3.91 -8.43 -5.99
N GLY A 47 -4.20 -7.25 -5.42
CA GLY A 47 -4.98 -6.21 -6.08
C GLY A 47 -6.47 -6.53 -6.22
N LYS A 48 -7.03 -7.36 -5.34
CA LYS A 48 -8.47 -7.67 -5.33
C LYS A 48 -9.31 -6.46 -4.92
N VAL A 49 -8.72 -5.54 -4.14
CA VAL A 49 -9.29 -4.25 -3.76
C VAL A 49 -8.35 -3.12 -4.16
N ASP A 50 -8.91 -1.93 -4.36
CA ASP A 50 -8.16 -0.74 -4.74
C ASP A 50 -7.71 0.06 -3.49
N VAL A 51 -8.46 -0.09 -2.39
CA VAL A 51 -8.17 0.50 -1.08
C VAL A 51 -8.41 -0.54 0.00
N ALA A 52 -7.41 -0.81 0.82
CA ALA A 52 -7.54 -1.62 2.02
C ALA A 52 -7.51 -0.71 3.27
N VAL A 53 -8.54 -0.80 4.09
CA VAL A 53 -8.63 -0.05 5.35
C VAL A 53 -8.24 -0.97 6.51
N THR A 54 -7.41 -0.45 7.41
CA THR A 54 -6.95 -1.17 8.59
C THR A 54 -6.57 -0.18 9.69
N ASP A 55 -6.41 -0.66 10.92
CA ASP A 55 -5.76 0.13 11.97
C ASP A 55 -4.25 0.28 11.73
N GLY A 56 -3.65 1.29 12.36
CA GLY A 56 -2.25 1.64 12.13
C GLY A 56 -1.26 0.57 12.61
N PHE A 57 -1.62 -0.26 13.61
CA PHE A 57 -0.76 -1.32 14.11
C PHE A 57 -0.73 -2.50 13.11
N VAL A 58 -1.89 -3.03 12.75
CA VAL A 58 -2.00 -4.16 11.80
C VAL A 58 -1.44 -3.76 10.44
N GLY A 59 -1.77 -2.56 9.96
CA GLY A 59 -1.25 -2.03 8.69
C GLY A 59 0.28 -1.92 8.68
N ASN A 60 0.87 -1.39 9.75
CA ASN A 60 2.33 -1.30 9.88
C ASN A 60 3.01 -2.68 9.96
N VAL A 61 2.43 -3.63 10.70
CA VAL A 61 2.96 -5.00 10.75
C VAL A 61 2.93 -5.62 9.36
N MET A 62 1.80 -5.52 8.66
CA MET A 62 1.66 -6.04 7.30
C MET A 62 2.68 -5.42 6.34
N LEU A 63 2.78 -4.09 6.30
CA LEU A 63 3.72 -3.38 5.41
C LEU A 63 5.17 -3.78 5.70
N LYS A 64 5.60 -3.71 6.96
CA LYS A 64 6.99 -4.03 7.31
C LYS A 64 7.34 -5.50 7.08
N THR A 65 6.40 -6.41 7.31
CA THR A 65 6.58 -7.83 7.01
C THR A 65 6.70 -8.06 5.51
N SER A 66 5.82 -7.45 4.72
CA SER A 66 5.87 -7.56 3.25
C SER A 66 7.16 -7.00 2.67
N GLU A 67 7.63 -5.83 3.15
CA GLU A 67 8.92 -5.26 2.77
C GLU A 67 10.10 -6.20 3.11
N ALA A 68 10.09 -6.75 4.32
CA ALA A 68 11.15 -7.66 4.77
C ALA A 68 11.19 -8.96 3.96
N VAL A 69 10.02 -9.55 3.67
CA VAL A 69 9.90 -10.77 2.86
C VAL A 69 10.33 -10.50 1.42
N ALA A 70 9.88 -9.40 0.82
CA ALA A 70 10.29 -9.02 -0.53
C ALA A 70 11.82 -8.85 -0.64
N LYS A 71 12.43 -8.15 0.33
CA LYS A 71 13.89 -8.01 0.41
C LYS A 71 14.59 -9.35 0.55
N LEU A 72 14.12 -10.21 1.47
CA LEU A 72 14.68 -11.55 1.68
C LEU A 72 14.67 -12.37 0.39
N ILE A 73 13.57 -12.38 -0.35
CA ILE A 73 13.44 -13.12 -1.61
C ILE A 73 14.46 -12.61 -2.64
N VAL A 74 14.54 -11.29 -2.82
CA VAL A 74 15.50 -10.66 -3.74
C VAL A 74 16.95 -11.01 -3.36
N ASP A 75 17.30 -10.95 -2.09
CA ASP A 75 18.66 -11.27 -1.61
C ASP A 75 18.97 -12.76 -1.76
N LYS A 76 18.00 -13.66 -1.54
CA LYS A 76 18.15 -15.11 -1.78
C LYS A 76 18.34 -15.43 -3.26
N ILE A 77 17.58 -14.78 -4.16
CA ILE A 77 17.75 -14.95 -5.61
C ILE A 77 19.15 -14.51 -6.04
N LYS A 78 19.62 -13.33 -5.59
CA LYS A 78 20.99 -12.85 -5.88
C LYS A 78 22.05 -13.83 -5.39
N SER A 79 21.90 -14.35 -4.16
CA SER A 79 22.83 -15.32 -3.59
C SER A 79 22.83 -16.62 -4.39
N ALA A 80 21.68 -17.15 -4.78
CA ALA A 80 21.54 -18.35 -5.58
C ALA A 80 22.24 -18.20 -6.95
N ILE A 81 22.03 -17.05 -7.62
CA ILE A 81 22.71 -16.73 -8.89
C ILE A 81 24.22 -16.67 -8.70
N LYS A 82 24.69 -15.98 -7.63
CA LYS A 82 26.13 -15.82 -7.35
C LYS A 82 26.83 -17.16 -7.08
N ASN A 83 26.16 -18.05 -6.37
CA ASN A 83 26.73 -19.32 -5.94
C ASN A 83 26.46 -20.47 -6.89
N GLY A 84 25.65 -20.28 -7.93
CA GLY A 84 25.23 -21.32 -8.90
C GLY A 84 26.23 -21.57 -10.05
N GLY A 85 27.45 -21.01 -9.96
CA GLY A 85 28.49 -21.23 -10.97
C GLY A 85 28.32 -20.36 -12.25
N PRO A 86 29.20 -20.57 -13.24
CA PRO A 86 29.26 -19.71 -14.42
C PRO A 86 27.95 -19.64 -15.22
N LEU A 87 27.26 -20.76 -15.36
CA LEU A 87 26.00 -20.82 -16.11
C LEU A 87 24.87 -20.01 -15.42
N ALA A 88 24.79 -20.10 -14.09
CA ALA A 88 23.84 -19.31 -13.29
C ALA A 88 24.14 -17.80 -13.38
N LEU A 89 25.41 -17.42 -13.43
CA LEU A 89 25.81 -16.02 -13.61
C LEU A 89 25.39 -15.47 -14.98
N ILE A 90 25.57 -16.24 -16.04
CA ILE A 90 25.10 -15.87 -17.39
C ILE A 90 23.57 -15.74 -17.40
N GLY A 91 22.84 -16.74 -16.88
CA GLY A 91 21.39 -16.69 -16.75
C GLY A 91 20.91 -15.49 -15.91
N GLY A 92 21.59 -15.21 -14.80
CA GLY A 92 21.32 -14.06 -13.95
C GLY A 92 21.52 -12.72 -14.65
N ALA A 93 22.53 -12.60 -15.50
CA ALA A 93 22.75 -11.41 -16.33
C ALA A 93 21.62 -11.19 -17.35
N LEU A 94 21.12 -12.26 -17.97
CA LEU A 94 20.01 -12.20 -18.92
C LEU A 94 18.68 -11.80 -18.26
N VAL A 95 18.39 -12.27 -17.04
CA VAL A 95 17.14 -11.93 -16.34
C VAL A 95 17.22 -10.64 -15.51
N LYS A 96 18.41 -10.04 -15.38
CA LYS A 96 18.62 -8.81 -14.59
C LYS A 96 17.66 -7.66 -14.94
N PRO A 97 17.32 -7.36 -16.20
CA PRO A 97 16.36 -6.31 -16.53
C PRO A 97 14.97 -6.58 -15.94
N ALA A 98 14.49 -7.82 -16.01
CA ALA A 98 13.20 -8.22 -15.43
C ALA A 98 13.22 -8.13 -13.90
N LEU A 99 14.28 -8.58 -13.24
CA LEU A 99 14.46 -8.45 -11.79
C LEU A 99 14.50 -6.98 -11.34
N ASN A 100 15.08 -6.09 -12.13
CA ASN A 100 15.09 -4.67 -11.83
C ASN A 100 13.69 -4.04 -11.90
N GLN A 101 12.80 -4.50 -12.80
CA GLN A 101 11.41 -4.06 -12.85
C GLN A 101 10.66 -4.48 -11.56
N ILE A 102 10.84 -5.73 -11.13
CA ILE A 102 10.25 -6.21 -9.87
C ILE A 102 10.79 -5.41 -8.67
N LYS A 103 12.11 -5.18 -8.62
CA LYS A 103 12.71 -4.36 -7.56
C LYS A 103 12.12 -2.96 -7.51
N LYS A 104 11.93 -2.31 -8.66
CA LYS A 104 11.32 -0.99 -8.77
C LYS A 104 9.88 -0.99 -8.26
N LEU A 105 9.09 -2.01 -8.61
CA LEU A 105 7.71 -2.16 -8.13
C LEU A 105 7.62 -2.30 -6.60
N LEU A 106 8.64 -2.88 -5.97
CA LEU A 106 8.70 -3.13 -4.53
C LEU A 106 9.45 -2.03 -3.75
N ASP A 107 9.93 -0.98 -4.43
CA ASP A 107 10.72 0.09 -3.80
C ASP A 107 9.82 1.21 -3.28
N PRO A 108 9.68 1.40 -1.94
CA PRO A 108 8.87 2.48 -1.39
C PRO A 108 9.32 3.89 -1.83
N SER A 109 10.57 4.04 -2.27
CA SER A 109 11.10 5.31 -2.75
C SER A 109 10.45 5.79 -4.04
N GLU A 110 9.81 4.91 -4.80
CA GLU A 110 9.04 5.27 -6.02
C GLU A 110 7.79 6.11 -5.67
N GLU A 111 7.15 5.83 -4.54
CA GLU A 111 6.03 6.65 -4.03
C GLU A 111 6.56 7.86 -3.25
N GLY A 112 7.61 7.70 -2.46
CA GLY A 112 8.31 8.72 -1.73
C GLY A 112 7.64 9.19 -0.44
N ALA A 113 6.32 9.40 -0.42
CA ALA A 113 5.57 9.83 0.76
C ALA A 113 4.10 9.43 0.69
N ALA A 114 3.48 9.31 1.84
CA ALA A 114 2.05 9.06 2.00
C ALA A 114 1.34 10.27 2.64
N PRO A 115 0.08 10.60 2.25
CA PRO A 115 -0.66 11.68 2.86
C PRO A 115 -1.06 11.33 4.31
N LEU A 116 -0.87 12.30 5.22
CA LEU A 116 -1.39 12.27 6.58
C LEU A 116 -2.85 12.74 6.54
N LEU A 117 -3.77 11.81 6.75
CA LEU A 117 -5.20 12.11 6.79
C LEU A 117 -5.62 12.63 8.17
N GLY A 118 -6.77 13.30 8.26
CA GLY A 118 -7.33 13.81 9.51
C GLY A 118 -6.81 15.19 9.93
N VAL A 119 -6.01 15.85 9.10
CA VAL A 119 -5.52 17.22 9.32
C VAL A 119 -6.15 18.19 8.32
N ASN A 120 -6.31 19.46 8.70
CA ASN A 120 -6.86 20.49 7.81
C ASN A 120 -5.78 21.08 6.91
N GLY A 121 -5.17 20.25 6.09
CA GLY A 121 -4.10 20.63 5.17
C GLY A 121 -3.52 19.42 4.45
N LEU A 122 -2.71 19.66 3.43
CA LEU A 122 -1.95 18.61 2.75
C LEU A 122 -0.61 18.42 3.47
N VAL A 123 -0.50 17.36 4.22
CA VAL A 123 0.73 16.93 4.92
C VAL A 123 1.12 15.56 4.38
N PHE A 124 2.40 15.39 4.05
CA PHE A 124 2.94 14.13 3.53
C PHE A 124 4.06 13.63 4.42
N ILE A 125 4.01 12.35 4.75
CA ILE A 125 4.98 11.67 5.60
C ILE A 125 5.90 10.84 4.71
N GLY A 126 7.17 11.21 4.68
CA GLY A 126 8.24 10.43 4.05
C GLY A 126 8.88 9.47 5.06
N HIS A 127 9.67 8.55 4.54
CA HIS A 127 10.43 7.62 5.38
C HIS A 127 11.66 8.30 5.98
N GLY A 128 12.01 8.02 7.26
CA GLY A 128 13.19 8.61 7.90
C GLY A 128 14.55 8.30 7.22
N ARG A 129 14.57 7.29 6.34
CA ARG A 129 15.73 6.92 5.50
C ARG A 129 15.63 7.39 4.04
N SER A 130 14.72 8.32 3.73
CA SER A 130 14.51 8.82 2.36
C SER A 130 15.79 9.43 1.81
N ASP A 131 16.19 9.00 0.61
CA ASP A 131 17.25 9.59 -0.18
C ASP A 131 16.73 10.71 -1.09
N ALA A 132 17.58 11.28 -1.91
CA ALA A 132 17.21 12.36 -2.83
C ALA A 132 16.13 11.94 -3.85
N PHE A 133 16.13 10.66 -4.27
CA PHE A 133 15.14 10.13 -5.19
C PHE A 133 13.77 10.01 -4.53
N ALA A 134 13.71 9.47 -3.30
CA ALA A 134 12.49 9.40 -2.52
C ALA A 134 11.91 10.80 -2.23
N ILE A 135 12.74 11.77 -1.86
CA ILE A 135 12.30 13.17 -1.63
C ILE A 135 11.75 13.80 -2.92
N LYS A 136 12.40 13.60 -4.06
CA LYS A 136 11.87 14.05 -5.36
C LYS A 136 10.48 13.49 -5.63
N ASN A 137 10.28 12.18 -5.40
CA ASN A 137 8.99 11.54 -5.58
C ASN A 137 7.95 12.02 -4.57
N ALA A 138 8.33 12.26 -3.31
CA ALA A 138 7.47 12.86 -2.29
C ALA A 138 6.92 14.23 -2.74
N VAL A 139 7.80 15.10 -3.27
CA VAL A 139 7.38 16.40 -3.83
C VAL A 139 6.46 16.22 -5.03
N ARG A 140 6.72 15.25 -5.90
CA ARG A 140 5.84 14.91 -7.03
C ARG A 140 4.45 14.47 -6.57
N VAL A 141 4.37 13.61 -5.56
CA VAL A 141 3.09 13.14 -5.00
C VAL A 141 2.33 14.29 -4.35
N ALA A 142 3.01 15.15 -3.58
CA ALA A 142 2.41 16.33 -2.98
C ALA A 142 1.88 17.31 -4.05
N LYS A 143 2.65 17.57 -5.11
CA LYS A 143 2.21 18.38 -6.24
C LYS A 143 0.96 17.79 -6.90
N ASN A 144 0.95 16.50 -7.18
CA ASN A 144 -0.21 15.85 -7.80
C ASN A 144 -1.48 15.97 -6.93
N ALA A 145 -1.35 15.90 -5.61
CA ALA A 145 -2.47 16.08 -4.69
C ALA A 145 -3.02 17.52 -4.71
N VAL A 146 -2.14 18.53 -4.84
CA VAL A 146 -2.55 19.94 -5.02
C VAL A 146 -3.27 20.10 -6.36
N ASP A 147 -2.67 19.63 -7.45
CA ASP A 147 -3.22 19.75 -8.81
C ASP A 147 -4.59 19.06 -8.93
N ALA A 148 -4.78 17.95 -8.23
CA ALA A 148 -6.03 17.20 -8.18
C ALA A 148 -7.04 17.71 -7.13
N ASN A 149 -6.73 18.79 -6.42
CA ASN A 149 -7.58 19.39 -5.39
C ASN A 149 -8.07 18.40 -4.33
N VAL A 150 -7.17 17.50 -3.89
CA VAL A 150 -7.50 16.35 -3.01
C VAL A 150 -8.07 16.82 -1.67
N LEU A 151 -7.58 17.94 -1.10
CA LEU A 151 -8.04 18.44 0.19
C LEU A 151 -9.53 18.80 0.18
N ASP A 152 -9.98 19.52 -0.83
CA ASP A 152 -11.37 19.93 -0.94
C ASP A 152 -12.28 18.76 -1.28
N ALA A 153 -11.79 17.80 -2.07
CA ALA A 153 -12.49 16.56 -2.34
C ALA A 153 -12.72 15.75 -1.06
N ILE A 154 -11.72 15.65 -0.18
CA ILE A 154 -11.84 14.98 1.13
C ILE A 154 -12.84 15.72 2.02
N LYS A 155 -12.74 17.07 2.14
CA LYS A 155 -13.69 17.87 2.94
C LYS A 155 -15.13 17.67 2.49
N SER A 156 -15.38 17.79 1.18
CA SER A 156 -16.72 17.62 0.61
C SER A 156 -17.28 16.21 0.87
N ALA A 157 -16.45 15.16 0.74
CA ALA A 157 -16.85 13.80 0.99
C ALA A 157 -17.21 13.56 2.48
N ILE A 158 -16.44 14.16 3.41
CA ILE A 158 -16.73 14.09 4.85
C ILE A 158 -18.03 14.81 5.17
N GLU A 159 -18.23 16.05 4.69
CA GLU A 159 -19.46 16.82 4.90
C GLU A 159 -20.69 16.08 4.35
N GLU A 160 -20.57 15.43 3.20
CA GLU A 160 -21.67 14.63 2.63
C GLU A 160 -21.96 13.38 3.49
N SER A 161 -20.94 12.76 4.08
CA SER A 161 -21.13 11.59 4.94
C SER A 161 -21.77 11.92 6.28
N LEU A 162 -21.61 13.16 6.77
CA LEU A 162 -22.18 13.63 8.05
C LEU A 162 -23.62 14.13 7.94
N LYS A 163 -24.13 14.35 6.71
CA LYS A 163 -25.51 14.80 6.46
C LYS A 163 -26.56 13.67 6.49
N LYS A 164 -26.27 12.56 7.17
CA LYS A 164 -27.21 11.44 7.37
C LYS A 164 -28.06 11.63 8.60
#